data_834302cd5505e2c05d6122ec3232e25e
#
_entry.id   834302cd5505e2c05d6122ec3232e25e
#
_cell.length_a   1.000
_cell.length_b   1.000
_cell.length_c   1.000
_cell.angle_alpha   90.00
_cell.angle_beta   90.00
_cell.angle_gamma   90.00
#
_symmetry.space_group_name_H-M   'P 1'
#
loop_
_entity.id
_entity.type
_entity.pdbx_description
1 polymer ?
#
loop_
_entity_poly.entity_id
_entity_poly.type
_entity_poly.pdbx_seq_one_letter_code
_entity_poly.pdbx_strand_id
1 'polypeptide(L)'
;MNLQLASMAIAMPAVHGHPNREPFRGVLTLVDTPSDKPPAGSRGHRVILTRTAAERALPSLLGMALDYSPSFDRHDARRKIGVITQAEIVGKELELSGYLFAKDFPEIVKQIESGIIHAGGTPRKRAQNPLGMSYEIADASVADVRAKIWSLTHVTFTGAAILRRDKAAYRDTWIELE
;
A
#
# COMPACT_ATOMS: atom_id res chain seq x y z
N MET A 1 -15.32 3.35 -5.75
CA MET A 1 -15.15 2.36 -6.84
C MET A 1 -14.34 1.21 -6.30
N ASN A 2 -14.85 -0.02 -6.35
CA ASN A 2 -14.15 -1.24 -5.91
C ASN A 2 -13.71 -2.02 -7.17
N LEU A 3 -12.45 -2.39 -7.25
CA LEU A 3 -11.88 -3.16 -8.35
C LEU A 3 -11.23 -4.43 -7.83
N GLN A 4 -11.49 -5.53 -8.48
CA GLN A 4 -10.91 -6.85 -8.19
C GLN A 4 -10.12 -7.35 -9.38
N LEU A 5 -9.02 -8.06 -9.10
CA LEU A 5 -8.29 -8.76 -10.13
C LEU A 5 -9.13 -9.92 -10.65
N ALA A 6 -9.54 -9.81 -11.89
CA ALA A 6 -10.28 -10.84 -12.60
C ALA A 6 -9.67 -11.05 -13.99
N SER A 7 -9.67 -12.28 -14.47
CA SER A 7 -9.38 -12.55 -15.88
C SER A 7 -10.58 -12.16 -16.72
N MET A 8 -10.37 -11.75 -17.94
CA MET A 8 -11.45 -11.41 -18.88
C MET A 8 -12.43 -12.55 -19.14
N ALA A 9 -12.05 -13.78 -18.83
CA ALA A 9 -12.86 -14.97 -19.07
C ALA A 9 -13.13 -15.80 -17.81
N ILE A 10 -12.28 -15.69 -16.77
CA ILE A 10 -12.37 -16.55 -15.58
C ILE A 10 -12.04 -15.71 -14.35
N ALA A 11 -12.96 -15.63 -13.39
CA ALA A 11 -12.65 -15.07 -12.08
C ALA A 11 -11.55 -15.89 -11.42
N MET A 12 -10.59 -15.24 -10.76
CA MET A 12 -9.55 -15.94 -10.00
C MET A 12 -10.23 -16.76 -8.89
N PRO A 13 -10.00 -18.09 -8.83
CA PRO A 13 -10.64 -18.91 -7.81
C PRO A 13 -10.15 -18.50 -6.41
N ALA A 14 -11.07 -18.37 -5.47
CA ALA A 14 -10.75 -18.28 -4.06
C ALA A 14 -10.22 -19.64 -3.60
N VAL A 15 -8.95 -19.69 -3.20
CA VAL A 15 -8.33 -20.92 -2.66
C VAL A 15 -8.16 -20.71 -1.16
N HIS A 16 -9.13 -21.22 -0.39
CA HIS A 16 -9.09 -21.18 1.06
C HIS A 16 -7.99 -22.11 1.60
N GLY A 17 -7.26 -21.64 2.63
CA GLY A 17 -6.22 -22.46 3.27
C GLY A 17 -5.01 -22.76 2.39
N HIS A 18 -4.75 -21.96 1.37
CA HIS A 18 -3.54 -22.13 0.56
C HIS A 18 -2.29 -21.83 1.40
N PRO A 19 -1.33 -22.79 1.54
CA PRO A 19 -0.24 -22.69 2.52
C PRO A 19 0.75 -21.55 2.25
N ASN A 20 0.71 -20.91 1.08
CA ASN A 20 1.57 -19.79 0.69
C ASN A 20 0.79 -18.55 0.27
N ARG A 21 -0.48 -18.43 0.70
CA ARG A 21 -1.31 -17.23 0.46
C ARG A 21 -1.93 -16.78 1.76
N GLU A 22 -1.23 -15.89 2.46
CA GLU A 22 -1.76 -15.26 3.67
C GLU A 22 -2.50 -13.98 3.28
N PRO A 23 -3.80 -13.89 3.48
CA PRO A 23 -4.57 -12.71 3.12
C PRO A 23 -4.12 -11.49 3.94
N PHE A 24 -4.08 -10.34 3.28
CA PHE A 24 -3.84 -9.06 3.94
C PHE A 24 -4.81 -7.99 3.43
N ARG A 25 -4.98 -6.98 4.23
CA ARG A 25 -5.57 -5.70 3.84
C ARG A 25 -4.81 -4.53 4.45
N GLY A 26 -4.99 -3.34 3.90
CA GLY A 26 -4.37 -2.15 4.44
C GLY A 26 -4.74 -0.88 3.69
N VAL A 27 -4.35 0.25 4.27
CA VAL A 27 -4.45 1.57 3.64
C VAL A 27 -3.10 1.92 3.01
N LEU A 28 -3.11 2.09 1.69
CA LEU A 28 -1.93 2.42 0.91
C LEU A 28 -1.57 3.91 1.02
N THR A 29 -2.58 4.78 0.96
CA THR A 29 -2.40 6.23 0.98
C THR A 29 -3.73 6.93 1.24
N LEU A 30 -3.66 8.24 1.44
CA LEU A 30 -4.82 9.12 1.54
C LEU A 30 -4.96 9.96 0.28
N VAL A 31 -6.16 10.04 -0.29
CA VAL A 31 -6.46 10.95 -1.39
C VAL A 31 -6.88 12.33 -0.87
N ASP A 32 -6.69 13.37 -1.69
CA ASP A 32 -7.01 14.76 -1.39
C ASP A 32 -6.43 15.27 -0.05
N THR A 33 -5.33 14.66 0.38
CA THR A 33 -4.67 14.95 1.65
C THR A 33 -3.18 15.17 1.39
N PRO A 34 -2.57 16.23 1.91
CA PRO A 34 -1.14 16.43 1.77
C PRO A 34 -0.35 15.33 2.49
N SER A 35 0.68 14.80 1.85
CA SER A 35 1.60 13.86 2.51
C SER A 35 2.26 14.52 3.72
N ASP A 36 2.57 13.74 4.76
CA ASP A 36 3.25 14.24 5.96
C ASP A 36 4.69 14.63 5.66
N LYS A 37 5.30 13.93 4.70
CA LYS A 37 6.67 14.15 4.24
C LYS A 37 6.73 14.18 2.71
N PRO A 38 7.75 14.83 2.14
CA PRO A 38 8.07 14.67 0.72
C PRO A 38 8.37 13.21 0.38
N PRO A 39 7.64 12.58 -0.55
CA PRO A 39 8.01 11.26 -1.04
C PRO A 39 9.27 11.30 -1.91
N ALA A 40 9.91 10.16 -2.10
CA ALA A 40 11.04 10.05 -3.03
C ALA A 40 10.62 10.52 -4.43
N GLY A 41 11.50 11.23 -5.14
CA GLY A 41 11.22 11.77 -6.48
C GLY A 41 10.43 13.09 -6.51
N SER A 42 9.86 13.56 -5.40
CA SER A 42 9.09 14.81 -5.34
C SER A 42 9.96 16.08 -5.22
N ARG A 43 11.28 15.96 -5.34
CA ARG A 43 12.23 17.09 -5.21
C ARG A 43 12.06 17.91 -3.93
N GLY A 44 11.65 17.26 -2.84
CA GLY A 44 11.40 17.91 -1.55
C GLY A 44 10.01 18.51 -1.38
N HIS A 45 9.12 18.40 -2.36
CA HIS A 45 7.74 18.83 -2.24
C HIS A 45 6.88 17.77 -1.55
N ARG A 46 6.01 18.19 -0.65
CA ARG A 46 4.88 17.39 -0.21
C ARG A 46 3.91 17.22 -1.39
N VAL A 47 3.18 16.11 -1.41
CA VAL A 47 2.27 15.81 -2.52
C VAL A 47 0.84 15.59 -2.04
N ILE A 48 -0.12 15.86 -2.91
CA ILE A 48 -1.52 15.48 -2.78
C ILE A 48 -1.82 14.58 -3.97
N LEU A 49 -2.20 13.34 -3.73
CA LEU A 49 -2.80 12.50 -4.75
C LEU A 49 -4.27 12.87 -4.86
N THR A 50 -4.66 13.50 -5.96
CA THR A 50 -6.08 13.87 -6.14
C THR A 50 -6.94 12.62 -6.28
N ARG A 51 -8.17 12.66 -5.72
CA ARG A 51 -9.14 11.56 -5.86
C ARG A 51 -9.32 11.14 -7.31
N THR A 52 -9.52 12.10 -8.19
CA THR A 52 -9.72 11.83 -9.62
C THR A 52 -8.52 11.10 -10.25
N ALA A 53 -7.29 11.49 -9.91
CA ALA A 53 -6.11 10.80 -10.39
C ALA A 53 -6.02 9.38 -9.81
N ALA A 54 -6.29 9.22 -8.52
CA ALA A 54 -6.30 7.91 -7.85
C ALA A 54 -7.35 6.96 -8.47
N GLU A 55 -8.60 7.42 -8.64
CA GLU A 55 -9.68 6.61 -9.24
C GLU A 55 -9.34 6.12 -10.65
N ARG A 56 -8.75 6.98 -11.47
CA ARG A 56 -8.30 6.59 -12.82
C ARG A 56 -7.15 5.58 -12.80
N ALA A 57 -6.30 5.66 -11.78
CA ALA A 57 -5.12 4.83 -11.65
C ALA A 57 -5.37 3.49 -10.93
N LEU A 58 -6.51 3.32 -10.21
CA LEU A 58 -6.83 2.08 -9.47
C LEU A 58 -6.58 0.79 -10.26
N PRO A 59 -6.99 0.69 -11.56
CA PRO A 59 -6.76 -0.52 -12.33
C PRO A 59 -5.28 -0.92 -12.42
N SER A 60 -4.35 0.05 -12.37
CA SER A 60 -2.91 -0.22 -12.45
C SER A 60 -2.34 -0.86 -11.19
N LEU A 61 -3.06 -0.87 -10.05
CA LEU A 61 -2.67 -1.59 -8.83
C LEU A 61 -2.92 -3.09 -8.91
N LEU A 62 -3.93 -3.51 -9.70
CA LEU A 62 -4.36 -4.91 -9.71
C LEU A 62 -3.30 -5.79 -10.35
N GLY A 63 -2.90 -6.85 -9.63
CA GLY A 63 -1.83 -7.75 -10.03
C GLY A 63 -0.42 -7.20 -9.76
N MET A 64 -0.29 -5.98 -9.25
CA MET A 64 1.02 -5.44 -8.87
C MET A 64 1.51 -6.08 -7.57
N ALA A 65 2.83 -6.08 -7.44
CA ALA A 65 3.46 -6.68 -6.28
C ALA A 65 3.50 -5.74 -5.09
N LEU A 66 3.46 -6.35 -3.91
CA LEU A 66 3.83 -5.72 -2.66
C LEU A 66 5.29 -6.06 -2.35
N ASP A 67 6.11 -5.08 -2.06
CA ASP A 67 7.52 -5.26 -1.70
C ASP A 67 7.85 -4.81 -0.27
N TYR A 68 9.09 -5.06 0.14
CA TYR A 68 9.63 -4.59 1.40
C TYR A 68 11.16 -4.48 1.34
N SER A 69 11.76 -3.67 2.19
CA SER A 69 13.18 -3.76 2.54
C SER A 69 13.35 -4.41 3.92
N PRO A 70 14.48 -5.06 4.22
CA PRO A 70 14.69 -5.73 5.52
C PRO A 70 14.54 -4.82 6.73
N SER A 71 14.81 -3.52 6.58
CA SER A 71 14.66 -2.48 7.63
C SER A 71 13.30 -1.77 7.57
N PHE A 72 12.45 -2.08 6.61
CA PHE A 72 11.17 -1.39 6.34
C PHE A 72 11.31 0.13 6.24
N ASP A 73 12.40 0.59 5.66
CA ASP A 73 12.73 2.03 5.57
C ASP A 73 12.61 2.59 4.14
N ARG A 74 12.48 1.72 3.13
CA ARG A 74 12.43 2.07 1.71
C ARG A 74 11.74 0.99 0.89
N HIS A 75 11.45 1.30 -0.36
CA HIS A 75 11.05 0.32 -1.37
C HIS A 75 12.26 -0.52 -1.81
N ASP A 76 12.04 -1.81 -2.04
CA ASP A 76 13.01 -2.69 -2.71
C ASP A 76 12.27 -3.56 -3.73
N ALA A 77 12.22 -3.07 -4.96
CA ALA A 77 11.54 -3.72 -6.06
C ALA A 77 12.02 -5.16 -6.38
N ARG A 78 13.13 -5.59 -5.79
CA ARG A 78 13.65 -6.96 -5.95
C ARG A 78 13.10 -7.95 -4.92
N ARG A 79 12.40 -7.46 -3.89
CA ARG A 79 11.86 -8.26 -2.79
C ARG A 79 10.35 -8.25 -2.78
N LYS A 80 9.76 -8.98 -3.70
CA LYS A 80 8.30 -9.09 -3.87
C LYS A 80 7.75 -10.17 -2.95
N ILE A 81 6.90 -9.77 -2.00
CA ILE A 81 6.36 -10.66 -0.95
C ILE A 81 4.87 -10.93 -1.06
N GLY A 82 4.20 -10.31 -2.01
CA GLY A 82 2.76 -10.50 -2.17
C GLY A 82 2.23 -9.87 -3.44
N VAL A 83 0.93 -10.04 -3.65
CA VAL A 83 0.20 -9.56 -4.83
C VAL A 83 -1.05 -8.82 -4.37
N ILE A 84 -1.31 -7.67 -4.97
CA ILE A 84 -2.52 -6.86 -4.79
C ILE A 84 -3.61 -7.43 -5.69
N THR A 85 -4.74 -7.81 -5.12
CA THR A 85 -5.87 -8.38 -5.86
C THR A 85 -7.11 -7.48 -5.86
N GLN A 86 -7.18 -6.53 -4.93
CA GLN A 86 -8.28 -5.58 -4.84
C GLN A 86 -7.75 -4.19 -4.47
N ALA A 87 -8.42 -3.16 -4.97
CA ALA A 87 -8.15 -1.78 -4.62
C ALA A 87 -9.44 -0.96 -4.67
N GLU A 88 -9.67 -0.14 -3.65
CA GLU A 88 -10.83 0.75 -3.59
C GLU A 88 -10.52 2.05 -2.84
N ILE A 89 -11.35 3.06 -3.03
CA ILE A 89 -11.29 4.30 -2.26
C ILE A 89 -12.50 4.40 -1.37
N VAL A 90 -12.27 4.35 -0.05
CA VAL A 90 -13.27 4.47 1.01
C VAL A 90 -13.03 5.76 1.78
N GLY A 91 -13.95 6.70 1.71
CA GLY A 91 -13.71 8.02 2.27
C GLY A 91 -12.48 8.68 1.63
N LYS A 92 -11.44 8.95 2.41
CA LYS A 92 -10.15 9.45 1.91
C LYS A 92 -9.09 8.36 1.78
N GLU A 93 -9.37 7.14 2.22
CA GLU A 93 -8.42 6.05 2.24
C GLU A 93 -8.44 5.28 0.91
N LEU A 94 -7.27 5.05 0.33
CA LEU A 94 -7.09 4.08 -0.74
C LEU A 94 -6.71 2.77 -0.07
N GLU A 95 -7.68 1.86 -0.01
CA GLU A 95 -7.54 0.54 0.60
C GLU A 95 -7.10 -0.50 -0.44
N LEU A 96 -6.28 -1.43 0.01
CA LEU A 96 -5.82 -2.59 -0.74
C LEU A 96 -6.13 -3.87 0.01
N SER A 97 -6.38 -4.93 -0.75
CA SER A 97 -6.26 -6.29 -0.24
C SER A 97 -5.57 -7.20 -1.25
N GLY A 98 -5.11 -8.34 -0.76
CA GLY A 98 -4.37 -9.30 -1.55
C GLY A 98 -3.86 -10.46 -0.71
N TYR A 99 -2.73 -11.03 -1.10
CA TYR A 99 -2.09 -12.08 -0.32
C TYR A 99 -0.57 -11.93 -0.29
N LEU A 100 0.03 -12.38 0.80
CA LEU A 100 1.47 -12.52 0.98
C LEU A 100 1.90 -13.96 0.72
N PHE A 101 3.14 -14.15 0.25
CA PHE A 101 3.78 -15.45 0.11
C PHE A 101 4.34 -15.91 1.47
N ALA A 102 3.44 -16.31 2.37
CA ALA A 102 3.73 -16.54 3.78
C ALA A 102 4.78 -17.62 4.03
N LYS A 103 4.80 -18.67 3.20
CA LYS A 103 5.78 -19.76 3.31
C LYS A 103 7.18 -19.30 2.92
N ASP A 104 7.29 -18.36 1.99
CA ASP A 104 8.57 -17.86 1.49
C ASP A 104 9.12 -16.73 2.38
N PHE A 105 8.24 -16.02 3.11
CA PHE A 105 8.59 -14.87 3.96
C PHE A 105 7.94 -14.94 5.35
N PRO A 106 8.14 -16.05 6.10
CA PRO A 106 7.47 -16.25 7.39
C PRO A 106 7.87 -15.20 8.44
N GLU A 107 9.07 -14.62 8.33
CA GLU A 107 9.56 -13.58 9.23
C GLU A 107 8.78 -12.26 9.05
N ILE A 108 8.34 -11.96 7.82
CA ILE A 108 7.58 -10.73 7.53
C ILE A 108 6.15 -10.87 8.04
N VAL A 109 5.54 -12.04 7.79
CA VAL A 109 4.21 -12.38 8.32
C VAL A 109 4.20 -12.21 9.84
N LYS A 110 5.17 -12.80 10.55
CA LYS A 110 5.32 -12.66 12.01
C LYS A 110 5.50 -11.20 12.45
N GLN A 111 6.20 -10.37 11.67
CA GLN A 111 6.36 -8.96 12.00
C GLN A 111 5.06 -8.16 11.85
N ILE A 112 4.26 -8.46 10.83
CA ILE A 112 2.94 -7.86 10.67
C ILE A 112 2.03 -8.28 11.82
N GLU A 113 1.99 -9.58 12.15
CA GLU A 113 1.24 -10.12 13.29
C GLU A 113 1.69 -9.50 14.62
N SER A 114 3.00 -9.42 14.86
CA SER A 114 3.55 -8.88 16.10
C SER A 114 3.33 -7.38 16.27
N GLY A 115 3.17 -6.66 15.18
CA GLY A 115 2.69 -5.27 15.19
C GLY A 115 1.30 -5.16 15.84
N ILE A 116 0.51 -6.25 15.81
CA ILE A 116 -0.83 -6.34 16.40
C ILE A 116 -0.75 -6.80 17.87
N ILE A 117 0.30 -7.53 18.28
CA ILE A 117 0.39 -8.23 19.58
C ILE A 117 1.62 -7.78 20.37
N HIS A 118 1.64 -6.58 20.96
CA HIS A 118 2.58 -6.28 22.05
C HIS A 118 2.01 -5.26 23.03
N ALA A 119 1.37 -5.78 24.06
CA ALA A 119 1.34 -5.41 25.48
C ALA A 119 0.19 -6.18 26.16
N GLY A 120 0.51 -7.30 26.81
CA GLY A 120 -0.41 -7.96 27.75
C GLY A 120 -1.62 -8.67 27.11
N GLY A 121 -1.48 -9.20 25.89
CA GLY A 121 -2.53 -10.05 25.28
C GLY A 121 -3.76 -9.32 24.72
N THR A 122 -3.77 -8.00 24.73
CA THR A 122 -4.82 -7.20 24.09
C THR A 122 -4.41 -6.83 22.69
N PRO A 123 -5.26 -7.03 21.64
CA PRO A 123 -4.94 -6.58 20.29
C PRO A 123 -4.61 -5.08 20.30
N ARG A 124 -3.45 -4.71 19.78
CA ARG A 124 -3.12 -3.29 19.59
C ARG A 124 -4.11 -2.69 18.60
N LYS A 125 -4.63 -1.51 18.93
CA LYS A 125 -5.39 -0.73 17.96
C LYS A 125 -4.51 -0.48 16.73
N ARG A 126 -5.08 -0.44 15.53
CA ARG A 126 -4.40 -0.12 14.25
C ARG A 126 -3.41 1.05 14.36
N ALA A 127 -3.74 2.06 15.16
CA ALA A 127 -2.90 3.21 15.43
C ALA A 127 -1.53 2.87 16.06
N GLN A 128 -1.37 1.70 16.65
CA GLN A 128 -0.14 1.26 17.35
C GLN A 128 0.72 0.30 16.52
N ASN A 129 0.23 -0.18 15.36
CA ASN A 129 1.06 -0.98 14.44
C ASN A 129 2.15 -0.06 13.85
N PRO A 130 3.45 -0.39 13.99
CA PRO A 130 4.53 0.42 13.44
C PRO A 130 4.64 0.33 11.92
N LEU A 131 4.00 -0.65 11.29
CA LEU A 131 4.03 -0.87 9.85
C LEU A 131 2.85 -0.19 9.16
N GLY A 132 3.14 0.37 8.02
CA GLY A 132 2.21 0.97 7.08
C GLY A 132 2.58 0.62 5.66
N MET A 133 1.98 1.31 4.72
CA MET A 133 2.19 1.08 3.30
C MET A 133 2.61 2.37 2.59
N SER A 134 3.22 2.21 1.42
CA SER A 134 3.57 3.30 0.51
C SER A 134 3.44 2.83 -0.92
N TYR A 135 2.99 3.71 -1.80
CA TYR A 135 2.84 3.39 -3.23
C TYR A 135 4.11 3.68 -4.02
N GLU A 136 4.27 2.95 -5.13
CA GLU A 136 5.18 3.25 -6.22
C GLU A 136 4.38 3.75 -7.40
N ILE A 137 4.87 4.81 -8.06
CA ILE A 137 4.21 5.39 -9.24
C ILE A 137 5.21 5.67 -10.35
N ALA A 138 4.71 5.62 -11.57
CA ALA A 138 5.33 6.15 -12.77
C ALA A 138 4.39 7.18 -13.41
N ASP A 139 4.86 7.84 -14.47
CA ASP A 139 4.08 8.74 -15.33
C ASP A 139 3.32 9.83 -14.56
N ALA A 140 3.90 10.33 -13.47
CA ALA A 140 3.25 11.31 -12.62
C ALA A 140 3.20 12.69 -13.29
N SER A 141 2.02 13.31 -13.31
CA SER A 141 1.81 14.69 -13.72
C SER A 141 1.43 15.56 -12.52
N VAL A 142 1.99 16.76 -12.47
CA VAL A 142 1.76 17.75 -11.43
C VAL A 142 0.99 18.93 -12.00
N ALA A 143 -0.02 19.41 -11.27
CA ALA A 143 -0.86 20.53 -11.72
C ALA A 143 -0.06 21.83 -11.89
N ASP A 144 0.79 22.14 -10.90
CA ASP A 144 1.70 23.28 -10.91
C ASP A 144 3.01 22.93 -10.22
N VAL A 145 4.10 22.90 -10.98
CA VAL A 145 5.45 22.57 -10.48
C VAL A 145 6.04 23.64 -9.56
N ARG A 146 5.47 24.85 -9.55
CA ARG A 146 5.90 25.97 -8.69
C ARG A 146 5.19 25.96 -7.33
N ALA A 147 4.12 25.18 -7.19
CA ALA A 147 3.38 25.07 -5.94
C ALA A 147 4.25 24.49 -4.82
N LYS A 148 4.05 24.97 -3.58
CA LYS A 148 4.74 24.40 -2.40
C LYS A 148 4.36 22.94 -2.14
N ILE A 149 3.11 22.58 -2.44
CA ILE A 149 2.59 21.22 -2.35
C ILE A 149 2.15 20.83 -3.77
N TRP A 150 2.66 19.73 -4.26
CA TRP A 150 2.34 19.26 -5.60
C TRP A 150 1.05 18.47 -5.62
N SER A 151 0.08 18.90 -6.43
CA SER A 151 -1.13 18.12 -6.71
C SER A 151 -0.86 17.19 -7.89
N LEU A 152 -0.86 15.88 -7.62
CA LEU A 152 -0.72 14.84 -8.64
C LEU A 152 -2.06 14.67 -9.36
N THR A 153 -2.09 14.99 -10.65
CA THR A 153 -3.29 14.95 -11.49
C THR A 153 -3.36 13.73 -12.39
N HIS A 154 -2.24 13.04 -12.55
CA HIS A 154 -2.12 11.77 -13.22
C HIS A 154 -1.01 10.95 -12.55
N VAL A 155 -1.23 9.66 -12.41
CA VAL A 155 -0.23 8.67 -11.96
C VAL A 155 -0.54 7.32 -12.59
N THR A 156 0.47 6.47 -12.68
CA THR A 156 0.32 5.03 -12.89
C THR A 156 0.93 4.33 -11.69
N PHE A 157 0.17 3.52 -10.96
CA PHE A 157 0.74 2.72 -9.87
C PHE A 157 1.53 1.55 -10.44
N THR A 158 2.73 1.34 -9.92
CA THR A 158 3.64 0.27 -10.34
C THR A 158 3.88 -0.76 -9.25
N GLY A 159 3.40 -0.50 -8.03
CA GLY A 159 3.50 -1.39 -6.89
C GLY A 159 3.19 -0.68 -5.59
N ALA A 160 3.39 -1.42 -4.52
CA ALA A 160 3.31 -0.93 -3.15
C ALA A 160 4.39 -1.58 -2.30
N ALA A 161 4.73 -0.95 -1.17
CA ALA A 161 5.70 -1.47 -0.22
C ALA A 161 5.15 -1.45 1.20
N ILE A 162 5.59 -2.41 2.01
CA ILE A 162 5.44 -2.36 3.47
C ILE A 162 6.60 -1.53 4.02
N LEU A 163 6.28 -0.48 4.73
CA LEU A 163 7.25 0.41 5.37
C LEU A 163 6.88 0.63 6.84
N ARG A 164 7.87 1.03 7.64
CA ARG A 164 7.56 1.65 8.93
C ARG A 164 6.80 2.96 8.69
N ARG A 165 5.76 3.20 9.47
CA ARG A 165 4.92 4.41 9.36
C ARG A 165 5.71 5.71 9.50
N ASP A 166 6.79 5.69 10.29
CA ASP A 166 7.71 6.85 10.42
C ASP A 166 8.56 7.07 9.14
N LYS A 167 8.59 6.13 8.22
CA LYS A 167 9.28 6.21 6.92
C LYS A 167 8.34 6.47 5.75
N ALA A 168 7.09 6.06 5.84
CA ALA A 168 6.07 6.30 4.83
C ALA A 168 5.81 7.81 4.61
N ALA A 169 5.40 8.19 3.41
CA ALA A 169 5.02 9.56 3.10
C ALA A 169 3.72 9.98 3.81
N TYR A 170 2.85 9.03 4.12
CA TYR A 170 1.63 9.19 4.90
C TYR A 170 1.69 8.30 6.13
N ARG A 171 1.55 8.86 7.32
CA ARG A 171 1.63 8.12 8.60
C ARG A 171 0.37 7.35 8.94
N ASP A 172 -0.76 7.76 8.38
CA ASP A 172 -2.07 7.13 8.61
C ASP A 172 -2.33 5.93 7.69
N THR A 173 -1.25 5.31 7.19
CA THR A 173 -1.28 4.04 6.48
C THR A 173 -1.10 2.88 7.45
N TRP A 174 -1.57 1.70 7.09
CA TRP A 174 -1.45 0.49 7.91
C TRP A 174 -1.55 -0.76 7.03
N ILE A 175 -1.12 -1.90 7.58
CA ILE A 175 -1.29 -3.24 7.02
C ILE A 175 -1.63 -4.20 8.16
N GLU A 176 -2.53 -5.13 7.90
CA GLU A 176 -2.89 -6.24 8.80
C GLU A 176 -3.16 -7.52 8.01
N LEU A 177 -3.02 -8.68 8.65
CA LEU A 177 -3.44 -9.97 8.11
C LEU A 177 -4.94 -10.16 8.38
N GLU A 178 -5.62 -10.94 7.53
CA GLU A 178 -7.04 -11.27 7.66
C GLU A 178 -7.27 -12.67 8.24
#